data_3b1ce50e09519c1d1a03145e557a7b64
#
_entry.id   3b1ce50e09519c1d1a03145e557a7b64
#
_cell.length_a   1.000
_cell.length_b   1.000
_cell.length_c   1.000
_cell.angle_alpha   90.00
_cell.angle_beta   90.00
_cell.angle_gamma   90.00
#
_symmetry.space_group_name_H-M   'P 1'
#
loop_
_entity.id
_entity.type
_entity.pdbx_description
1 polymer ?
#
loop_
_entity_poly.entity_id
_entity_poly.type
_entity_poly.pdbx_seq_one_letter_code
_entity_poly.pdbx_strand_id
1 'polypeptide(L)'
;MSKPRTTFLSRKEIEDLHNASLQVLEKTGIKVMSEAALDILKKGGAKVDYGTNRVVLPRQLVEEALKMAPKTVTYGARNPKYDFVLNKQEPHFCAAGDPPFMLDWETGQRRYSTAEDVANCTVIADYLDHVHVVWRMATATDVPAPMQDLVGMYINLGNTEKHCEHGMMSAKQAQYQIEIATAIVGDSKRLREKPIVSAVQCPFSPLTYDKGITDGAIELGKAGIPIVLFPMPVSGTTGPATSAGTMVVANADVLGGLVIQELASPGAPVVYCAAAGTMNFHTGEEGVSPEGPLMELGLGQLAVYYGLPHARLVFNEASKLLPRQSGHHTVEALLTHMLTEPVPDIVWGLGWLGGTTSPEAMVIDNEIADYALRFAQGIEVNEDTLAVDVIDKAGPGGHFLGEKHTLKHFRERWMPRLDVDSLETWEKEGIKSLGELAHEKVKEILATYKPAPLPEDIEREISQIMKRAEAEFLKSS
;
A
#
# COMPACT_ATOMS: atom_id res chain seq x y z
N MET A 1 19.80 13.31 -16.34
CA MET A 1 20.31 12.19 -15.53
C MET A 1 20.00 10.86 -16.21
N SER A 2 21.00 9.95 -16.26
CA SER A 2 20.82 8.59 -16.76
C SER A 2 20.19 7.76 -15.66
N LYS A 3 18.94 7.30 -15.89
CA LYS A 3 18.16 6.50 -14.91
C LYS A 3 18.22 5.02 -15.28
N PRO A 4 18.53 4.12 -14.34
CA PRO A 4 18.41 2.70 -14.59
C PRO A 4 16.93 2.35 -14.74
N ARG A 5 16.57 1.65 -15.83
CA ARG A 5 15.20 1.21 -16.12
C ARG A 5 15.21 -0.14 -16.81
N THR A 6 14.26 -0.97 -16.48
CA THR A 6 14.04 -2.27 -17.10
C THR A 6 12.56 -2.50 -17.38
N THR A 7 12.24 -3.38 -18.31
CA THR A 7 10.88 -3.82 -18.66
C THR A 7 10.82 -5.32 -18.48
N PHE A 8 9.76 -5.85 -17.90
CA PHE A 8 9.64 -7.27 -17.63
C PHE A 8 8.92 -8.01 -18.76
N LEU A 9 7.63 -7.71 -18.97
CA LEU A 9 6.82 -8.34 -20.02
C LEU A 9 6.83 -7.54 -21.32
N SER A 10 6.85 -8.22 -22.45
CA SER A 10 6.61 -7.62 -23.75
C SER A 10 5.14 -7.20 -23.93
N ARG A 11 4.88 -6.31 -24.87
CA ARG A 11 3.52 -5.87 -25.22
C ARG A 11 2.60 -7.03 -25.54
N LYS A 12 3.10 -8.03 -26.26
CA LYS A 12 2.34 -9.21 -26.62
C LYS A 12 1.95 -10.04 -25.40
N GLU A 13 2.85 -10.26 -24.47
CA GLU A 13 2.56 -11.00 -23.24
C GLU A 13 1.53 -10.29 -22.36
N ILE A 14 1.57 -8.96 -22.28
CA ILE A 14 0.56 -8.16 -21.60
C ILE A 14 -0.82 -8.34 -22.27
N GLU A 15 -0.89 -8.29 -23.59
CA GLU A 15 -2.13 -8.51 -24.37
C GLU A 15 -2.65 -9.95 -24.22
N ASP A 16 -1.77 -10.95 -24.16
CA ASP A 16 -2.13 -12.35 -23.94
C ASP A 16 -2.73 -12.54 -22.53
N LEU A 17 -2.14 -11.96 -21.48
CA LEU A 17 -2.66 -11.99 -20.10
C LEU A 17 -4.01 -11.26 -19.99
N HIS A 18 -4.14 -10.07 -20.59
CA HIS A 18 -5.41 -9.35 -20.67
C HIS A 18 -6.51 -10.19 -21.31
N ASN A 19 -6.23 -10.74 -22.51
CA ASN A 19 -7.20 -11.56 -23.22
C ASN A 19 -7.58 -12.83 -22.47
N ALA A 20 -6.63 -13.46 -21.78
CA ALA A 20 -6.91 -14.63 -20.93
C ALA A 20 -7.83 -14.27 -19.76
N SER A 21 -7.59 -13.14 -19.09
CA SER A 21 -8.45 -12.65 -18.01
C SER A 21 -9.88 -12.35 -18.48
N LEU A 22 -10.02 -11.72 -19.65
CA LEU A 22 -11.35 -11.50 -20.25
C LEU A 22 -12.06 -12.83 -20.60
N GLN A 23 -11.33 -13.82 -21.09
CA GLN A 23 -11.91 -15.15 -21.34
C GLN A 23 -12.38 -15.84 -20.04
N VAL A 24 -11.65 -15.68 -18.94
CA VAL A 24 -12.07 -16.17 -17.63
C VAL A 24 -13.37 -15.49 -17.19
N LEU A 25 -13.46 -14.17 -17.32
CA LEU A 25 -14.67 -13.40 -16.95
C LEU A 25 -15.87 -13.75 -17.84
N GLU A 26 -15.66 -14.02 -19.14
CA GLU A 26 -16.73 -14.40 -20.07
C GLU A 26 -17.18 -15.86 -19.96
N LYS A 27 -16.27 -16.80 -19.63
CA LYS A 27 -16.59 -18.23 -19.58
C LYS A 27 -16.88 -18.70 -18.18
N THR A 28 -15.99 -18.39 -17.22
CA THR A 28 -16.11 -18.79 -15.83
C THR A 28 -16.96 -17.78 -15.05
N GLY A 29 -16.72 -16.48 -15.26
CA GLY A 29 -17.38 -15.41 -14.52
C GLY A 29 -16.83 -15.28 -13.09
N ILE A 30 -17.53 -14.50 -12.27
CA ILE A 30 -17.24 -14.26 -10.87
C ILE A 30 -18.40 -14.74 -9.99
N LYS A 31 -18.14 -15.03 -8.72
CA LYS A 31 -19.16 -15.30 -7.70
C LYS A 31 -19.33 -14.06 -6.83
N VAL A 32 -20.57 -13.56 -6.73
CA VAL A 32 -20.89 -12.33 -5.99
C VAL A 32 -21.95 -12.62 -4.94
N MET A 33 -21.60 -12.52 -3.66
CA MET A 33 -22.49 -12.84 -2.55
C MET A 33 -23.40 -11.67 -2.13
N SER A 34 -23.20 -10.48 -2.70
CA SER A 34 -24.03 -9.29 -2.47
C SER A 34 -25.21 -9.25 -3.45
N GLU A 35 -26.43 -9.28 -2.94
CA GLU A 35 -27.65 -9.11 -3.77
C GLU A 35 -27.68 -7.74 -4.44
N ALA A 36 -27.26 -6.69 -3.73
CA ALA A 36 -27.19 -5.34 -4.30
C ALA A 36 -26.22 -5.28 -5.48
N ALA A 37 -25.04 -5.90 -5.38
CA ALA A 37 -24.09 -5.98 -6.46
C ALA A 37 -24.59 -6.86 -7.62
N LEU A 38 -25.29 -7.97 -7.34
CA LEU A 38 -25.94 -8.79 -8.37
C LEU A 38 -26.96 -7.98 -9.19
N ASP A 39 -27.77 -7.16 -8.52
CA ASP A 39 -28.76 -6.30 -9.19
C ASP A 39 -28.08 -5.20 -10.03
N ILE A 40 -27.02 -4.59 -9.52
CA ILE A 40 -26.21 -3.61 -10.25
C ILE A 40 -25.62 -4.24 -11.51
N LEU A 41 -24.98 -5.39 -11.37
CA LEU A 41 -24.37 -6.12 -12.48
C LEU A 41 -25.38 -6.55 -13.54
N LYS A 42 -26.57 -7.03 -13.13
CA LYS A 42 -27.65 -7.38 -14.06
C LYS A 42 -28.17 -6.18 -14.82
N LYS A 43 -28.40 -5.06 -14.15
CA LYS A 43 -28.81 -3.79 -14.78
C LYS A 43 -27.76 -3.28 -15.76
N GLY A 44 -26.48 -3.48 -15.44
CA GLY A 44 -25.34 -3.13 -16.28
C GLY A 44 -25.10 -4.06 -17.49
N GLY A 45 -25.90 -5.13 -17.65
CA GLY A 45 -25.81 -6.03 -18.82
C GLY A 45 -25.00 -7.32 -18.58
N ALA A 46 -24.57 -7.60 -17.36
CA ALA A 46 -23.97 -8.88 -17.01
C ALA A 46 -25.03 -10.01 -17.00
N LYS A 47 -24.59 -11.26 -17.21
CA LYS A 47 -25.46 -12.44 -17.10
C LYS A 47 -25.40 -12.96 -15.66
N VAL A 48 -26.47 -12.77 -14.90
CA VAL A 48 -26.56 -13.11 -13.48
C VAL A 48 -27.41 -14.34 -13.26
N ASP A 49 -26.85 -15.32 -12.57
CA ASP A 49 -27.57 -16.47 -12.00
C ASP A 49 -27.71 -16.29 -10.47
N TYR A 50 -28.87 -15.88 -10.01
CA TYR A 50 -29.16 -15.68 -8.58
C TYR A 50 -29.18 -16.98 -7.77
N GLY A 51 -29.39 -18.15 -8.42
CA GLY A 51 -29.39 -19.43 -7.73
C GLY A 51 -28.01 -19.88 -7.28
N THR A 52 -26.98 -19.51 -8.03
CA THR A 52 -25.57 -19.85 -7.76
C THR A 52 -24.73 -18.65 -7.38
N ASN A 53 -25.28 -17.43 -7.43
CA ASN A 53 -24.59 -16.15 -7.29
C ASN A 53 -23.47 -15.96 -8.32
N ARG A 54 -23.56 -16.64 -9.47
CA ARG A 54 -22.58 -16.55 -10.55
C ARG A 54 -22.93 -15.43 -11.51
N VAL A 55 -21.92 -14.66 -11.88
CA VAL A 55 -22.04 -13.54 -12.83
C VAL A 55 -21.01 -13.70 -13.93
N VAL A 56 -21.49 -13.78 -15.18
CA VAL A 56 -20.64 -13.76 -16.37
C VAL A 56 -20.56 -12.33 -16.90
N LEU A 57 -19.35 -11.84 -17.04
CA LEU A 57 -19.07 -10.48 -17.49
C LEU A 57 -18.64 -10.50 -18.97
N PRO A 58 -19.49 -9.98 -19.89
CA PRO A 58 -19.11 -9.85 -21.29
C PRO A 58 -17.87 -8.95 -21.44
N ARG A 59 -16.98 -9.28 -22.38
CA ARG A 59 -15.77 -8.48 -22.69
C ARG A 59 -16.09 -7.00 -22.84
N GLN A 60 -17.11 -6.66 -23.62
CA GLN A 60 -17.50 -5.27 -23.87
C GLN A 60 -17.80 -4.51 -22.55
N LEU A 61 -18.46 -5.17 -21.59
CA LEU A 61 -18.80 -4.55 -20.30
C LEU A 61 -17.54 -4.23 -19.49
N VAL A 62 -16.54 -5.12 -19.51
CA VAL A 62 -15.25 -4.88 -18.83
C VAL A 62 -14.49 -3.74 -19.50
N GLU A 63 -14.46 -3.71 -20.84
CA GLU A 63 -13.80 -2.65 -21.61
C GLU A 63 -14.48 -1.29 -21.41
N GLU A 64 -15.81 -1.24 -21.26
CA GLU A 64 -16.56 -0.02 -20.92
C GLU A 64 -16.26 0.44 -19.49
N ALA A 65 -16.23 -0.45 -18.51
CA ALA A 65 -15.83 -0.12 -17.15
C ALA A 65 -14.39 0.44 -17.09
N LEU A 66 -13.44 -0.16 -17.80
CA LEU A 66 -12.08 0.36 -17.92
C LEU A 66 -12.02 1.78 -18.51
N LYS A 67 -12.93 2.14 -19.41
CA LYS A 67 -13.00 3.51 -19.97
C LYS A 67 -13.62 4.50 -18.99
N MET A 68 -14.57 4.06 -18.14
CA MET A 68 -15.22 4.92 -17.14
C MET A 68 -14.29 5.25 -15.98
N ALA A 69 -13.44 4.33 -15.58
CA ALA A 69 -12.52 4.49 -14.46
C ALA A 69 -11.58 5.70 -14.64
N PRO A 70 -11.47 6.59 -13.64
CA PRO A 70 -10.57 7.73 -13.67
C PRO A 70 -9.11 7.29 -13.87
N LYS A 71 -8.39 8.04 -14.72
CA LYS A 71 -6.98 7.75 -15.00
C LYS A 71 -6.02 8.36 -13.98
N THR A 72 -6.52 9.26 -13.15
CA THR A 72 -5.80 9.85 -12.00
C THR A 72 -6.71 9.81 -10.79
N VAL A 73 -6.13 9.60 -9.61
CA VAL A 73 -6.86 9.55 -8.34
C VAL A 73 -6.15 10.48 -7.36
N THR A 74 -6.92 11.38 -6.73
CA THR A 74 -6.41 12.27 -5.69
C THR A 74 -6.40 11.54 -4.34
N TYR A 75 -5.27 11.57 -3.66
CA TYR A 75 -5.11 11.22 -2.27
C TYR A 75 -4.94 12.51 -1.46
N GLY A 76 -6.03 12.96 -0.86
CA GLY A 76 -6.03 14.12 0.02
C GLY A 76 -5.52 13.74 1.41
N ALA A 77 -5.15 14.72 2.19
CA ALA A 77 -4.67 14.57 3.55
C ALA A 77 -5.30 15.62 4.47
N ARG A 78 -5.24 15.44 5.78
CA ARG A 78 -5.68 16.45 6.75
C ARG A 78 -4.91 17.76 6.54
N ASN A 79 -3.61 17.66 6.30
CA ASN A 79 -2.77 18.80 5.94
C ASN A 79 -2.50 18.79 4.43
N PRO A 80 -2.91 19.86 3.71
CA PRO A 80 -2.77 19.94 2.25
C PRO A 80 -1.35 19.77 1.72
N LYS A 81 -0.32 19.95 2.54
CA LYS A 81 1.08 19.74 2.14
C LYS A 81 1.40 18.27 1.79
N TYR A 82 0.55 17.34 2.26
CA TYR A 82 0.67 15.91 2.01
C TYR A 82 -0.29 15.39 0.95
N ASP A 83 -1.02 16.29 0.25
CA ASP A 83 -1.86 15.89 -0.87
C ASP A 83 -0.99 15.45 -2.05
N PHE A 84 -1.43 14.41 -2.74
CA PHE A 84 -0.80 13.98 -3.99
C PHE A 84 -1.81 13.34 -4.94
N VAL A 85 -1.38 13.14 -6.19
CA VAL A 85 -2.23 12.57 -7.24
C VAL A 85 -1.53 11.36 -7.84
N LEU A 86 -2.20 10.23 -7.83
CA LEU A 86 -1.72 8.98 -8.42
C LEU A 86 -1.71 9.04 -9.95
N ASN A 87 -0.88 8.19 -10.57
CA ASN A 87 -0.61 8.11 -12.01
C ASN A 87 0.17 9.33 -12.55
N LYS A 88 1.06 9.87 -11.72
CA LYS A 88 2.01 10.93 -12.07
C LYS A 88 3.46 10.44 -12.15
N GLN A 89 3.68 9.14 -12.04
CA GLN A 89 5.02 8.51 -12.04
C GLN A 89 5.93 8.95 -10.88
N GLU A 90 5.32 9.32 -9.77
CA GLU A 90 5.99 9.64 -8.52
C GLU A 90 5.62 8.56 -7.50
N PRO A 91 6.58 7.77 -7.00
CA PRO A 91 6.29 6.72 -6.05
C PRO A 91 6.03 7.30 -4.65
N HIS A 92 4.97 6.82 -4.02
CA HIS A 92 4.64 7.08 -2.62
C HIS A 92 4.71 5.78 -1.85
N PHE A 93 5.03 5.85 -0.56
CA PHE A 93 5.12 4.65 0.26
C PHE A 93 4.00 4.64 1.31
N CYS A 94 3.51 3.43 1.56
CA CYS A 94 2.44 3.16 2.50
C CYS A 94 2.96 2.24 3.62
N ALA A 95 2.57 2.53 4.85
CA ALA A 95 2.78 1.64 5.97
C ALA A 95 2.09 0.28 5.74
N ALA A 96 2.50 -0.74 6.48
CA ALA A 96 1.88 -2.06 6.43
C ALA A 96 0.44 -2.05 6.97
N GLY A 97 -0.40 -2.93 6.44
CA GLY A 97 -1.81 -3.02 6.81
C GLY A 97 -2.12 -4.04 7.89
N ASP A 98 -2.90 -3.66 8.85
CA ASP A 98 -3.79 -4.39 9.77
C ASP A 98 -3.39 -5.75 10.37
N PRO A 99 -2.16 -6.15 10.60
CA PRO A 99 -1.92 -7.41 11.25
C PRO A 99 -2.45 -7.39 12.70
N PRO A 100 -2.97 -8.52 13.22
CA PRO A 100 -3.43 -8.60 14.61
C PRO A 100 -2.29 -8.77 15.62
N PHE A 101 -1.04 -8.79 15.15
CA PHE A 101 0.13 -9.03 15.97
C PHE A 101 1.19 -7.95 15.82
N MET A 102 1.88 -7.70 16.93
CA MET A 102 3.10 -6.89 16.99
C MET A 102 4.29 -7.72 17.45
N LEU A 103 5.47 -7.42 16.92
CA LEU A 103 6.73 -7.86 17.50
C LEU A 103 7.04 -6.95 18.70
N ASP A 104 7.03 -7.55 19.88
CA ASP A 104 7.43 -6.86 21.10
C ASP A 104 8.95 -6.79 21.17
N TRP A 105 9.49 -5.57 21.18
CA TRP A 105 10.95 -5.37 21.15
C TRP A 105 11.65 -5.94 22.37
N GLU A 106 11.11 -5.73 23.58
CA GLU A 106 11.77 -6.08 24.84
C GLU A 106 11.85 -7.61 25.04
N THR A 107 10.82 -8.33 24.59
CA THR A 107 10.74 -9.79 24.73
C THR A 107 11.18 -10.54 23.48
N GLY A 108 11.22 -9.87 22.33
CA GLY A 108 11.44 -10.51 21.02
C GLY A 108 10.30 -11.45 20.59
N GLN A 109 9.14 -11.40 21.26
CA GLN A 109 8.01 -12.28 21.01
C GLN A 109 6.87 -11.56 20.29
N ARG A 110 6.10 -12.32 19.53
CA ARG A 110 4.86 -11.86 18.93
C ARG A 110 3.75 -11.82 19.98
N ARG A 111 3.07 -10.69 20.09
CA ARG A 111 1.89 -10.49 20.93
C ARG A 111 0.72 -9.91 20.11
N TYR A 112 -0.48 -10.03 20.63
CA TYR A 112 -1.62 -9.29 20.09
C TYR A 112 -1.40 -7.79 20.21
N SER A 113 -1.80 -7.05 19.16
CA SER A 113 -1.73 -5.60 19.12
C SER A 113 -2.94 -4.96 19.81
N THR A 114 -2.77 -3.73 20.27
CA THR A 114 -3.77 -2.94 21.00
C THR A 114 -4.09 -1.62 20.27
N ALA A 115 -5.12 -0.92 20.74
CA ALA A 115 -5.44 0.43 20.28
C ALA A 115 -4.28 1.41 20.53
N GLU A 116 -3.51 1.25 21.61
CA GLU A 116 -2.30 2.04 21.89
C GLU A 116 -1.21 1.78 20.85
N ASP A 117 -1.02 0.53 20.43
CA ASP A 117 -0.08 0.20 19.36
C ASP A 117 -0.46 0.87 18.03
N VAL A 118 -1.76 0.89 17.69
CA VAL A 118 -2.25 1.62 16.52
C VAL A 118 -1.88 3.10 16.61
N ALA A 119 -2.09 3.74 17.75
CA ALA A 119 -1.76 5.15 17.96
C ALA A 119 -0.25 5.41 17.84
N ASN A 120 0.57 4.60 18.51
CA ASN A 120 2.03 4.73 18.48
C ASN A 120 2.60 4.52 17.09
N CYS A 121 2.18 3.48 16.38
CA CYS A 121 2.60 3.24 14.99
C CYS A 121 2.17 4.39 14.06
N THR A 122 0.99 4.96 14.26
CA THR A 122 0.50 6.09 13.48
C THR A 122 1.35 7.35 13.69
N VAL A 123 1.73 7.65 14.93
CA VAL A 123 2.63 8.77 15.26
C VAL A 123 3.99 8.60 14.61
N ILE A 124 4.54 7.39 14.64
CA ILE A 124 5.82 7.08 13.99
C ILE A 124 5.69 7.23 12.47
N ALA A 125 4.63 6.70 11.86
CA ALA A 125 4.36 6.84 10.43
C ALA A 125 4.19 8.31 10.00
N ASP A 126 3.56 9.14 10.83
CA ASP A 126 3.42 10.57 10.57
C ASP A 126 4.77 11.30 10.60
N TYR A 127 5.66 10.94 11.53
CA TYR A 127 7.01 11.49 11.64
C TYR A 127 7.92 11.15 10.44
N LEU A 128 7.82 9.94 9.90
CA LEU A 128 8.73 9.42 8.88
C LEU A 128 8.47 10.05 7.51
N ASP A 129 9.51 10.62 6.89
CA ASP A 129 9.40 11.41 5.65
C ASP A 129 8.87 10.60 4.46
N HIS A 130 9.24 9.32 4.36
CA HIS A 130 8.87 8.45 3.23
C HIS A 130 7.62 7.61 3.47
N VAL A 131 6.94 7.74 4.60
CA VAL A 131 5.58 7.21 4.78
C VAL A 131 4.58 8.28 4.34
N HIS A 132 3.94 8.10 3.20
CA HIS A 132 3.00 9.06 2.61
C HIS A 132 1.56 8.68 2.85
N VAL A 133 1.28 7.38 2.95
CA VAL A 133 -0.03 6.81 3.26
C VAL A 133 0.08 6.02 4.55
N VAL A 134 -0.82 6.30 5.49
CA VAL A 134 -0.85 5.59 6.78
C VAL A 134 -1.98 4.57 6.72
N TRP A 135 -1.66 3.35 6.29
CA TRP A 135 -2.51 2.20 6.56
C TRP A 135 -2.26 1.77 8.02
N ARG A 136 -3.32 1.41 8.75
CA ARG A 136 -3.13 0.94 10.13
C ARG A 136 -2.08 -0.16 10.19
N MET A 137 -1.06 0.04 10.98
CA MET A 137 -0.01 -0.97 11.15
C MET A 137 -0.35 -2.04 12.18
N ALA A 138 -1.50 -1.94 12.83
CA ALA A 138 -1.94 -2.88 13.86
C ALA A 138 -3.47 -2.90 13.96
N THR A 139 -4.04 -4.00 14.36
CA THR A 139 -5.45 -4.13 14.71
C THR A 139 -5.63 -3.87 16.21
N ALA A 140 -6.60 -3.06 16.60
CA ALA A 140 -6.95 -2.85 18.02
C ALA A 140 -7.69 -4.09 18.56
N THR A 141 -6.96 -5.17 18.89
CA THR A 141 -7.56 -6.44 19.30
C THR A 141 -8.20 -6.41 20.70
N ASP A 142 -7.87 -5.39 21.49
CA ASP A 142 -8.46 -5.05 22.79
C ASP A 142 -9.82 -4.33 22.67
N VAL A 143 -10.29 -4.06 21.45
CA VAL A 143 -11.59 -3.46 21.14
C VAL A 143 -12.53 -4.55 20.59
N PRO A 144 -13.84 -4.50 20.89
CA PRO A 144 -14.81 -5.44 20.32
C PRO A 144 -14.72 -5.53 18.78
N ALA A 145 -14.68 -6.74 18.23
CA ALA A 145 -14.42 -7.00 16.82
C ALA A 145 -15.25 -6.13 15.83
N PRO A 146 -16.57 -5.90 16.04
CA PRO A 146 -17.34 -5.05 15.13
C PRO A 146 -16.92 -3.57 15.11
N MET A 147 -16.14 -3.12 16.10
CA MET A 147 -15.68 -1.73 16.23
C MET A 147 -14.22 -1.51 15.82
N GLN A 148 -13.45 -2.58 15.62
CA GLN A 148 -11.98 -2.50 15.42
C GLN A 148 -11.60 -1.59 14.27
N ASP A 149 -12.26 -1.69 13.11
CA ASP A 149 -11.95 -0.87 11.94
C ASP A 149 -12.30 0.61 12.15
N LEU A 150 -13.46 0.89 12.77
CA LEU A 150 -13.86 2.28 13.05
C LEU A 150 -12.95 2.93 14.11
N VAL A 151 -12.60 2.19 15.15
CA VAL A 151 -11.67 2.67 16.19
C VAL A 151 -10.29 2.89 15.59
N GLY A 152 -9.80 1.94 14.80
CA GLY A 152 -8.50 2.09 14.13
C GLY A 152 -8.46 3.27 13.16
N MET A 153 -9.51 3.48 12.36
CA MET A 153 -9.64 4.67 11.50
C MET A 153 -9.64 5.98 12.30
N TYR A 154 -10.40 6.03 13.38
CA TYR A 154 -10.44 7.21 14.25
C TYR A 154 -9.08 7.49 14.87
N ILE A 155 -8.38 6.47 15.38
CA ILE A 155 -7.03 6.61 15.92
C ILE A 155 -6.06 7.12 14.85
N ASN A 156 -6.08 6.56 13.65
CA ASN A 156 -5.22 7.02 12.57
C ASN A 156 -5.48 8.49 12.24
N LEU A 157 -6.72 8.85 11.95
CA LEU A 157 -7.09 10.22 11.60
C LEU A 157 -6.81 11.23 12.72
N GLY A 158 -6.81 10.80 13.98
CA GLY A 158 -6.43 11.63 15.14
C GLY A 158 -4.92 11.83 15.30
N ASN A 159 -4.10 10.89 14.80
CA ASN A 159 -2.66 10.83 15.05
C ASN A 159 -1.79 11.00 13.79
N THR A 160 -2.35 11.35 12.63
CA THR A 160 -1.59 11.73 11.44
C THR A 160 -2.25 12.88 10.70
N GLU A 161 -1.44 13.67 10.03
CA GLU A 161 -1.91 14.69 9.08
C GLU A 161 -1.91 14.19 7.63
N LYS A 162 -1.40 12.95 7.38
CA LYS A 162 -1.26 12.32 6.07
C LYS A 162 -2.54 11.62 5.62
N HIS A 163 -2.54 11.09 4.39
CA HIS A 163 -3.64 10.25 3.89
C HIS A 163 -3.72 8.94 4.68
N CYS A 164 -4.94 8.52 5.04
CA CYS A 164 -5.17 7.25 5.74
C CYS A 164 -5.78 6.21 4.82
N GLU A 165 -5.34 4.95 4.97
CA GLU A 165 -5.95 3.82 4.29
C GLU A 165 -6.51 2.83 5.30
N HIS A 166 -7.64 2.21 5.00
CA HIS A 166 -8.32 1.30 5.93
C HIS A 166 -9.15 0.24 5.22
N GLY A 167 -9.60 -0.77 5.99
CA GLY A 167 -10.56 -1.77 5.54
C GLY A 167 -12.01 -1.38 5.82
N MET A 168 -12.95 -2.18 5.29
CA MET A 168 -14.36 -2.12 5.63
C MET A 168 -14.94 -3.55 5.65
N MET A 169 -15.88 -3.82 6.54
CA MET A 169 -16.48 -5.14 6.69
C MET A 169 -17.99 -5.15 6.35
N SER A 170 -18.61 -3.99 6.14
CA SER A 170 -20.03 -3.89 5.78
C SER A 170 -20.38 -2.50 5.25
N ALA A 171 -21.52 -2.41 4.52
CA ALA A 171 -22.08 -1.12 4.09
C ALA A 171 -22.36 -0.18 5.27
N LYS A 172 -22.80 -0.73 6.40
CA LYS A 172 -23.11 0.07 7.59
C LYS A 172 -21.85 0.65 8.21
N GLN A 173 -20.79 -0.12 8.29
CA GLN A 173 -19.49 0.37 8.75
C GLN A 173 -18.96 1.45 7.80
N ALA A 174 -19.05 1.24 6.49
CA ALA A 174 -18.66 2.22 5.47
C ALA A 174 -19.41 3.55 5.63
N GLN A 175 -20.71 3.53 5.97
CA GLN A 175 -21.47 4.74 6.25
C GLN A 175 -20.88 5.55 7.42
N TYR A 176 -20.53 4.90 8.53
CA TYR A 176 -19.86 5.55 9.65
C TYR A 176 -18.46 6.08 9.27
N GLN A 177 -17.71 5.35 8.45
CA GLN A 177 -16.42 5.81 7.93
C GLN A 177 -16.57 7.08 7.08
N ILE A 178 -17.60 7.14 6.22
CA ILE A 178 -17.95 8.33 5.43
C ILE A 178 -18.32 9.50 6.34
N GLU A 179 -19.13 9.27 7.39
CA GLU A 179 -19.50 10.31 8.34
C GLU A 179 -18.28 10.89 9.06
N ILE A 180 -17.38 10.03 9.56
CA ILE A 180 -16.13 10.46 10.22
C ILE A 180 -15.26 11.29 9.28
N ALA A 181 -15.02 10.80 8.07
CA ALA A 181 -14.20 11.53 7.08
C ALA A 181 -14.86 12.86 6.68
N THR A 182 -16.19 12.87 6.54
CA THR A 182 -16.97 14.10 6.20
C THR A 182 -16.88 15.14 7.32
N ALA A 183 -16.97 14.71 8.58
CA ALA A 183 -16.83 15.61 9.73
C ALA A 183 -15.48 16.33 9.74
N ILE A 184 -14.39 15.62 9.35
CA ILE A 184 -13.05 16.21 9.30
C ILE A 184 -12.91 17.22 8.16
N VAL A 185 -13.40 16.91 6.97
CA VAL A 185 -13.23 17.79 5.79
C VAL A 185 -14.33 18.85 5.67
N GLY A 186 -15.42 18.71 6.42
CA GLY A 186 -16.52 19.68 6.56
C GLY A 186 -17.78 19.33 5.77
N ASP A 187 -17.69 18.74 4.58
CA ASP A 187 -18.86 18.31 3.81
C ASP A 187 -18.53 17.19 2.80
N SER A 188 -19.58 16.53 2.27
CA SER A 188 -19.47 15.42 1.33
C SER A 188 -18.92 15.81 -0.04
N LYS A 189 -19.07 17.08 -0.46
CA LYS A 189 -18.52 17.57 -1.73
C LYS A 189 -17.00 17.67 -1.63
N ARG A 190 -16.51 18.26 -0.52
CA ARG A 190 -15.06 18.32 -0.24
C ARG A 190 -14.45 16.94 -0.10
N LEU A 191 -15.14 16.00 0.58
CA LEU A 191 -14.67 14.62 0.70
C LEU A 191 -14.50 13.96 -0.68
N ARG A 192 -15.45 14.17 -1.59
CA ARG A 192 -15.38 13.64 -2.97
C ARG A 192 -14.25 14.27 -3.79
N GLU A 193 -14.04 15.58 -3.67
CA GLU A 193 -12.99 16.30 -4.40
C GLU A 193 -11.59 16.01 -3.85
N LYS A 194 -11.50 15.78 -2.55
CA LYS A 194 -10.27 15.56 -1.81
C LYS A 194 -10.47 14.53 -0.72
N PRO A 195 -10.56 13.24 -1.06
CA PRO A 195 -10.70 12.17 -0.08
C PRO A 195 -9.43 12.05 0.77
N ILE A 196 -9.57 12.21 2.09
CA ILE A 196 -8.48 12.05 3.07
C ILE A 196 -8.27 10.60 3.49
N VAL A 197 -9.11 9.73 2.97
CA VAL A 197 -9.07 8.29 3.21
C VAL A 197 -9.24 7.52 1.91
N SER A 198 -8.68 6.33 1.85
CA SER A 198 -8.93 5.30 0.85
C SER A 198 -9.29 3.99 1.54
N ALA A 199 -9.84 3.04 0.79
CA ALA A 199 -10.27 1.78 1.35
C ALA A 199 -9.87 0.58 0.48
N VAL A 200 -9.49 -0.51 1.14
CA VAL A 200 -8.99 -1.72 0.48
C VAL A 200 -10.10 -2.75 0.36
N GLN A 201 -10.40 -3.17 -0.87
CA GLN A 201 -11.31 -4.27 -1.17
C GLN A 201 -10.51 -5.52 -1.54
N CYS A 202 -10.49 -6.52 -0.65
CA CYS A 202 -9.87 -7.81 -0.89
C CYS A 202 -10.94 -8.84 -1.29
N PRO A 203 -11.07 -9.20 -2.58
CA PRO A 203 -11.91 -10.33 -2.96
C PRO A 203 -11.26 -11.64 -2.51
N PHE A 204 -12.06 -12.67 -2.29
CA PHE A 204 -11.57 -14.02 -2.04
C PHE A 204 -11.17 -14.67 -3.37
N SER A 205 -9.88 -14.71 -3.66
CA SER A 205 -9.38 -15.40 -4.84
C SER A 205 -9.60 -16.92 -4.76
N PRO A 206 -10.04 -17.59 -5.82
CA PRO A 206 -10.32 -17.01 -7.12
C PRO A 206 -11.76 -16.46 -7.25
N LEU A 207 -11.90 -15.30 -7.84
CA LEU A 207 -13.11 -14.81 -8.48
C LEU A 207 -14.35 -14.68 -7.55
N THR A 208 -14.16 -14.46 -6.24
CA THR A 208 -15.27 -14.44 -5.27
C THR A 208 -15.31 -13.12 -4.49
N TYR A 209 -16.50 -12.49 -4.48
CA TYR A 209 -16.78 -11.23 -3.78
C TYR A 209 -17.80 -11.49 -2.68
N ASP A 210 -17.40 -11.34 -1.43
CA ASP A 210 -18.29 -11.48 -0.29
C ASP A 210 -19.31 -10.35 -0.22
N LYS A 211 -20.32 -10.52 0.63
CA LYS A 211 -21.38 -9.53 0.77
C LYS A 211 -20.90 -8.25 1.47
N GLY A 212 -20.23 -8.40 2.60
CA GLY A 212 -19.95 -7.29 3.51
C GLY A 212 -18.98 -6.27 2.91
N ILE A 213 -17.81 -6.75 2.50
CA ILE A 213 -16.76 -5.91 1.91
C ILE A 213 -17.25 -5.29 0.59
N THR A 214 -17.96 -6.07 -0.24
CA THR A 214 -18.48 -5.57 -1.53
C THR A 214 -19.52 -4.47 -1.34
N ASP A 215 -20.48 -4.66 -0.43
CA ASP A 215 -21.48 -3.63 -0.13
C ASP A 215 -20.82 -2.37 0.46
N GLY A 216 -19.83 -2.55 1.33
CA GLY A 216 -19.05 -1.45 1.91
C GLY A 216 -18.28 -0.66 0.86
N ALA A 217 -17.57 -1.36 -0.03
CA ALA A 217 -16.81 -0.74 -1.11
C ALA A 217 -17.70 0.05 -2.08
N ILE A 218 -18.90 -0.45 -2.38
CA ILE A 218 -19.90 0.26 -3.19
C ILE A 218 -20.32 1.58 -2.51
N GLU A 219 -20.58 1.58 -1.19
CA GLU A 219 -20.96 2.81 -0.48
C GLU A 219 -19.81 3.83 -0.44
N LEU A 220 -18.57 3.39 -0.18
CA LEU A 220 -17.40 4.26 -0.19
C LEU A 220 -17.13 4.84 -1.60
N GLY A 221 -17.20 4.02 -2.65
CA GLY A 221 -17.05 4.47 -4.04
C GLY A 221 -18.11 5.49 -4.44
N LYS A 222 -19.38 5.31 -4.02
CA LYS A 222 -20.44 6.31 -4.21
C LYS A 222 -20.14 7.65 -3.50
N ALA A 223 -19.43 7.61 -2.37
CA ALA A 223 -19.00 8.82 -1.68
C ALA A 223 -17.77 9.49 -2.35
N GLY A 224 -17.14 8.83 -3.33
CA GLY A 224 -15.94 9.30 -4.02
C GLY A 224 -14.63 8.96 -3.28
N ILE A 225 -14.70 8.06 -2.32
CA ILE A 225 -13.53 7.53 -1.61
C ILE A 225 -12.85 6.50 -2.52
N PRO A 226 -11.52 6.59 -2.74
CA PRO A 226 -10.80 5.64 -3.58
C PRO A 226 -10.88 4.21 -3.05
N ILE A 227 -11.18 3.27 -3.96
CA ILE A 227 -11.20 1.84 -3.67
C ILE A 227 -9.95 1.19 -4.27
N VAL A 228 -9.15 0.61 -3.42
CA VAL A 228 -7.97 -0.17 -3.83
C VAL A 228 -8.41 -1.63 -3.99
N LEU A 229 -8.39 -2.12 -5.23
CA LEU A 229 -8.77 -3.50 -5.55
C LEU A 229 -7.57 -4.41 -5.34
N PHE A 230 -7.62 -5.22 -4.30
CA PHE A 230 -6.48 -5.96 -3.77
C PHE A 230 -6.73 -7.47 -3.67
N PRO A 231 -6.84 -8.22 -4.80
CA PRO A 231 -6.79 -9.67 -4.78
C PRO A 231 -5.39 -10.19 -4.46
N MET A 232 -5.34 -11.33 -3.76
CA MET A 232 -4.11 -12.01 -3.34
C MET A 232 -4.15 -13.50 -3.66
N PRO A 233 -4.21 -13.93 -4.93
CA PRO A 233 -4.13 -15.34 -5.25
C PRO A 233 -2.72 -15.89 -5.01
N VAL A 234 -2.67 -17.09 -4.41
CA VAL A 234 -1.44 -17.81 -4.14
C VAL A 234 -1.28 -18.95 -5.14
N SER A 235 -0.18 -18.93 -5.87
CA SER A 235 0.18 -19.91 -6.90
C SER A 235 0.20 -21.34 -6.32
N GLY A 236 -0.59 -22.22 -6.90
CA GLY A 236 -0.75 -23.60 -6.45
C GLY A 236 -1.88 -23.85 -5.45
N THR A 237 -2.58 -22.82 -4.97
CA THR A 237 -3.74 -22.93 -4.05
C THR A 237 -4.94 -22.14 -4.54
N THR A 238 -4.94 -20.83 -4.38
CA THR A 238 -6.02 -19.93 -4.83
C THR A 238 -5.79 -19.37 -6.24
N GLY A 239 -4.65 -19.67 -6.83
CA GLY A 239 -4.32 -19.48 -8.23
C GLY A 239 -3.72 -20.76 -8.85
N PRO A 240 -3.65 -20.88 -10.20
CA PRO A 240 -2.94 -21.97 -10.86
C PRO A 240 -1.47 -22.02 -10.40
N ALA A 241 -0.82 -23.19 -10.50
CA ALA A 241 0.59 -23.35 -10.10
C ALA A 241 1.59 -22.58 -10.98
N THR A 242 1.16 -22.05 -12.12
CA THR A 242 2.00 -21.26 -13.01
C THR A 242 1.83 -19.76 -12.71
N SER A 243 2.94 -19.01 -12.70
CA SER A 243 2.92 -17.57 -12.45
C SER A 243 1.99 -16.81 -13.41
N ALA A 244 2.02 -17.14 -14.71
CA ALA A 244 1.13 -16.53 -15.69
C ALA A 244 -0.35 -16.83 -15.38
N GLY A 245 -0.70 -18.06 -14.99
CA GLY A 245 -2.07 -18.43 -14.61
C GLY A 245 -2.54 -17.71 -13.35
N THR A 246 -1.66 -17.53 -12.35
CA THR A 246 -1.96 -16.77 -11.14
C THR A 246 -2.16 -15.29 -11.46
N MET A 247 -1.33 -14.69 -12.33
CA MET A 247 -1.55 -13.33 -12.82
C MET A 247 -2.89 -13.17 -13.57
N VAL A 248 -3.32 -14.16 -14.33
CA VAL A 248 -4.65 -14.14 -15.00
C VAL A 248 -5.78 -14.09 -13.98
N VAL A 249 -5.72 -14.88 -12.90
CA VAL A 249 -6.71 -14.87 -11.82
C VAL A 249 -6.70 -13.52 -11.10
N ALA A 250 -5.52 -13.04 -10.67
CA ALA A 250 -5.38 -11.75 -10.00
C ALA A 250 -5.96 -10.60 -10.83
N ASN A 251 -5.61 -10.55 -12.12
CA ASN A 251 -6.14 -9.53 -13.02
C ASN A 251 -7.65 -9.66 -13.25
N ALA A 252 -8.18 -10.87 -13.37
CA ALA A 252 -9.62 -11.09 -13.48
C ALA A 252 -10.39 -10.66 -12.20
N ASP A 253 -9.80 -10.90 -11.03
CA ASP A 253 -10.34 -10.41 -9.75
C ASP A 253 -10.37 -8.88 -9.71
N VAL A 254 -9.30 -8.17 -10.14
CA VAL A 254 -9.34 -6.70 -10.21
C VAL A 254 -10.39 -6.22 -11.21
N LEU A 255 -10.43 -6.79 -12.40
CA LEU A 255 -11.39 -6.37 -13.44
C LEU A 255 -12.84 -6.60 -13.02
N GLY A 256 -13.12 -7.70 -12.29
CA GLY A 256 -14.44 -7.96 -11.72
C GLY A 256 -14.85 -6.90 -10.70
N GLY A 257 -13.95 -6.54 -9.77
CA GLY A 257 -14.17 -5.47 -8.80
C GLY A 257 -14.36 -4.11 -9.46
N LEU A 258 -13.56 -3.80 -10.48
CA LEU A 258 -13.69 -2.59 -11.27
C LEU A 258 -15.07 -2.47 -11.91
N VAL A 259 -15.57 -3.54 -12.53
CA VAL A 259 -16.92 -3.55 -13.13
C VAL A 259 -18.00 -3.30 -12.07
N ILE A 260 -17.88 -3.91 -10.89
CA ILE A 260 -18.82 -3.67 -9.78
C ILE A 260 -18.80 -2.19 -9.39
N GLN A 261 -17.63 -1.59 -9.19
CA GLN A 261 -17.49 -0.20 -8.77
C GLN A 261 -18.01 0.78 -9.82
N GLU A 262 -17.64 0.61 -11.09
CA GLU A 262 -18.02 1.52 -12.17
C GLU A 262 -19.51 1.44 -12.52
N LEU A 263 -20.13 0.26 -12.38
CA LEU A 263 -21.59 0.13 -12.55
C LEU A 263 -22.36 0.68 -11.35
N ALA A 264 -21.79 0.62 -10.14
CA ALA A 264 -22.42 1.16 -8.93
C ALA A 264 -22.32 2.69 -8.87
N SER A 265 -21.19 3.24 -9.32
CA SER A 265 -20.88 4.68 -9.31
C SER A 265 -19.94 5.01 -10.47
N PRO A 266 -20.44 5.35 -11.66
CA PRO A 266 -19.62 5.66 -12.82
C PRO A 266 -18.59 6.76 -12.52
N GLY A 267 -17.32 6.49 -12.79
CA GLY A 267 -16.21 7.37 -12.47
C GLY A 267 -15.74 7.30 -11.00
N ALA A 268 -16.10 6.24 -10.27
CA ALA A 268 -15.56 6.00 -8.94
C ALA A 268 -14.02 5.86 -8.97
N PRO A 269 -13.27 6.49 -8.06
CA PRO A 269 -11.83 6.38 -8.06
C PRO A 269 -11.40 4.96 -7.64
N VAL A 270 -10.66 4.28 -8.53
CA VAL A 270 -10.17 2.92 -8.32
C VAL A 270 -8.66 2.88 -8.49
N VAL A 271 -7.99 2.14 -7.61
CA VAL A 271 -6.55 1.86 -7.68
C VAL A 271 -6.36 0.36 -7.92
N TYR A 272 -5.59 0.01 -8.93
CA TYR A 272 -5.21 -1.36 -9.23
C TYR A 272 -4.09 -1.82 -8.28
N CYS A 273 -4.35 -2.82 -7.45
CA CYS A 273 -3.34 -3.36 -6.55
C CYS A 273 -3.48 -4.88 -6.49
N ALA A 274 -3.01 -5.59 -7.50
CA ALA A 274 -3.02 -7.05 -7.47
C ALA A 274 -1.71 -7.57 -6.91
N ALA A 275 -1.77 -8.33 -5.83
CA ALA A 275 -0.67 -9.14 -5.35
C ALA A 275 -0.80 -10.58 -5.87
N ALA A 276 0.31 -11.29 -5.94
CA ALA A 276 0.32 -12.71 -6.30
C ALA A 276 1.47 -13.38 -5.55
N GLY A 277 1.11 -14.29 -4.66
CA GLY A 277 2.06 -15.05 -3.85
C GLY A 277 2.38 -16.43 -4.42
N THR A 278 3.29 -17.13 -3.75
CA THR A 278 3.63 -18.52 -4.05
C THR A 278 3.49 -19.38 -2.79
N MET A 279 2.98 -20.60 -2.94
CA MET A 279 2.88 -21.54 -1.83
C MET A 279 4.20 -22.26 -1.58
N ASN A 280 4.66 -22.25 -0.36
CA ASN A 280 5.69 -23.18 0.11
C ASN A 280 5.03 -24.52 0.48
N PHE A 281 5.11 -25.50 -0.41
CA PHE A 281 4.46 -26.80 -0.21
C PHE A 281 5.08 -27.64 0.91
N HIS A 282 6.23 -27.25 1.48
CA HIS A 282 6.83 -27.92 2.64
C HIS A 282 6.24 -27.44 3.97
N THR A 283 5.89 -26.14 4.06
CA THR A 283 5.39 -25.55 5.31
C THR A 283 3.89 -25.28 5.28
N GLY A 284 3.29 -25.18 4.08
CA GLY A 284 1.90 -24.77 3.90
C GLY A 284 1.68 -23.27 4.06
N GLU A 285 2.73 -22.48 4.20
CA GLU A 285 2.70 -21.02 4.30
C GLU A 285 2.91 -20.39 2.93
N GLU A 286 2.55 -19.13 2.79
CA GLU A 286 2.99 -18.32 1.66
C GLU A 286 4.52 -18.20 1.68
N GLY A 287 5.16 -18.52 0.57
CA GLY A 287 6.61 -18.63 0.45
C GLY A 287 7.25 -17.40 -0.16
N VAL A 288 8.46 -17.09 0.30
CA VAL A 288 9.33 -16.17 -0.42
C VAL A 288 9.94 -16.90 -1.60
N SER A 289 9.66 -16.40 -2.79
CA SER A 289 10.26 -16.89 -4.03
C SER A 289 10.41 -15.71 -5.01
N PRO A 290 11.36 -15.78 -5.96
CA PRO A 290 11.52 -14.72 -6.96
C PRO A 290 10.32 -14.58 -7.90
N GLU A 291 9.44 -15.58 -7.97
CA GLU A 291 8.21 -15.51 -8.79
C GLU A 291 7.19 -14.50 -8.25
N GLY A 292 7.11 -14.28 -6.94
CA GLY A 292 6.21 -13.30 -6.32
C GLY A 292 6.45 -11.88 -6.87
N PRO A 293 7.64 -11.30 -6.66
CA PRO A 293 8.00 -10.00 -7.24
C PRO A 293 7.86 -9.93 -8.76
N LEU A 294 8.19 -10.99 -9.49
CA LEU A 294 8.01 -11.03 -10.95
C LEU A 294 6.53 -10.96 -11.36
N MET A 295 5.63 -11.65 -10.66
CA MET A 295 4.19 -11.54 -10.91
C MET A 295 3.68 -10.13 -10.64
N GLU A 296 4.12 -9.48 -9.56
CA GLU A 296 3.74 -8.09 -9.25
C GLU A 296 4.24 -7.09 -10.31
N LEU A 297 5.44 -7.30 -10.88
CA LEU A 297 5.92 -6.48 -11.99
C LEU A 297 4.99 -6.61 -13.21
N GLY A 298 4.60 -7.84 -13.56
CA GLY A 298 3.69 -8.10 -14.68
C GLY A 298 2.29 -7.51 -14.45
N LEU A 299 1.76 -7.63 -13.23
CA LEU A 299 0.47 -7.04 -12.86
C LEU A 299 0.51 -5.51 -12.87
N GLY A 300 1.61 -4.88 -12.44
CA GLY A 300 1.81 -3.45 -12.59
C GLY A 300 1.86 -2.97 -14.04
N GLN A 301 2.46 -3.77 -14.95
CA GLN A 301 2.43 -3.46 -16.38
C GLN A 301 1.00 -3.59 -16.98
N LEU A 302 0.17 -4.51 -16.48
CA LEU A 302 -1.25 -4.59 -16.82
C LEU A 302 -2.02 -3.36 -16.34
N ALA A 303 -1.77 -2.87 -15.13
CA ALA A 303 -2.40 -1.64 -14.63
C ALA A 303 -2.14 -0.45 -15.55
N VAL A 304 -0.89 -0.27 -15.98
CA VAL A 304 -0.53 0.80 -16.93
C VAL A 304 -1.09 0.56 -18.33
N TYR A 305 -1.19 -0.70 -18.77
CA TYR A 305 -1.88 -1.03 -20.01
C TYR A 305 -3.35 -0.56 -19.98
N TYR A 306 -4.00 -0.59 -18.82
CA TYR A 306 -5.34 -0.04 -18.61
C TYR A 306 -5.35 1.48 -18.36
N GLY A 307 -4.20 2.09 -18.13
CA GLY A 307 -4.06 3.49 -17.75
C GLY A 307 -4.56 3.79 -16.33
N LEU A 308 -4.57 2.79 -15.45
CA LEU A 308 -5.03 2.92 -14.06
C LEU A 308 -3.86 3.27 -13.12
N PRO A 309 -4.12 4.06 -12.07
CA PRO A 309 -3.18 4.17 -10.94
C PRO A 309 -2.98 2.81 -10.30
N HIS A 310 -1.75 2.53 -9.82
CA HIS A 310 -1.49 1.22 -9.27
C HIS A 310 -0.57 1.23 -8.06
N ALA A 311 -0.78 0.26 -7.18
CA ALA A 311 0.06 -0.03 -6.05
C ALA A 311 0.75 -1.40 -6.20
N ARG A 312 1.89 -1.57 -5.55
CA ARG A 312 2.64 -2.83 -5.42
C ARG A 312 3.07 -3.02 -3.98
N LEU A 313 3.47 -4.25 -3.64
CA LEU A 313 3.77 -4.63 -2.27
C LEU A 313 5.27 -4.89 -2.04
N VAL A 314 5.68 -4.61 -0.81
CA VAL A 314 6.96 -5.03 -0.24
C VAL A 314 6.65 -5.88 1.00
N PHE A 315 5.75 -6.86 0.86
CA PHE A 315 5.44 -7.74 1.97
C PHE A 315 6.54 -8.79 2.14
N ASN A 316 6.98 -8.94 3.37
CA ASN A 316 8.05 -9.83 3.78
C ASN A 316 7.49 -10.97 4.62
N GLU A 317 6.65 -11.82 4.00
CA GLU A 317 5.91 -12.89 4.67
C GLU A 317 6.81 -13.90 5.40
N ALA A 318 8.03 -14.13 4.92
CA ALA A 318 8.94 -15.09 5.53
C ALA A 318 9.85 -14.49 6.60
N SER A 319 9.83 -13.19 6.83
CA SER A 319 10.68 -12.57 7.84
C SER A 319 10.13 -12.78 9.24
N LYS A 320 10.84 -13.57 10.02
CA LYS A 320 10.46 -13.91 11.41
C LYS A 320 11.18 -13.04 12.44
N LEU A 321 12.29 -12.39 12.06
CA LEU A 321 13.14 -11.59 12.93
C LEU A 321 13.77 -10.41 12.16
N LEU A 322 13.94 -9.27 12.83
CA LEU A 322 14.83 -8.19 12.41
C LEU A 322 16.30 -8.63 12.62
N PRO A 323 17.29 -8.13 11.82
CA PRO A 323 17.19 -7.21 10.68
C PRO A 323 17.70 -7.78 9.33
N ARG A 324 18.37 -8.95 9.29
CA ARG A 324 19.08 -9.37 8.07
C ARG A 324 18.16 -9.86 6.95
N GLN A 325 17.25 -10.77 7.27
CA GLN A 325 16.34 -11.35 6.26
C GLN A 325 15.31 -10.32 5.79
N SER A 326 14.73 -9.55 6.72
CA SER A 326 13.80 -8.49 6.42
C SER A 326 14.43 -7.44 5.50
N GLY A 327 15.58 -6.86 5.89
CA GLY A 327 16.26 -5.85 5.10
C GLY A 327 16.65 -6.33 3.69
N HIS A 328 17.07 -7.59 3.53
CA HIS A 328 17.37 -8.14 2.20
C HIS A 328 16.15 -8.11 1.28
N HIS A 329 15.02 -8.62 1.74
CA HIS A 329 13.80 -8.66 0.93
C HIS A 329 13.20 -7.26 0.68
N THR A 330 13.23 -6.37 1.67
CA THR A 330 12.77 -5.00 1.50
C THR A 330 13.62 -4.26 0.46
N VAL A 331 14.94 -4.39 0.51
CA VAL A 331 15.84 -3.77 -0.49
C VAL A 331 15.59 -4.34 -1.88
N GLU A 332 15.48 -5.67 -2.01
CA GLU A 332 15.19 -6.34 -3.28
C GLU A 332 13.89 -5.82 -3.89
N ALA A 333 12.79 -5.86 -3.11
CA ALA A 333 11.48 -5.43 -3.58
C ALA A 333 11.46 -3.94 -3.95
N LEU A 334 11.98 -3.06 -3.09
CA LEU A 334 11.98 -1.62 -3.36
C LEU A 334 12.83 -1.27 -4.57
N LEU A 335 14.02 -1.83 -4.72
CA LEU A 335 14.84 -1.61 -5.91
C LEU A 335 14.16 -2.15 -7.17
N THR A 336 13.58 -3.34 -7.10
CA THR A 336 12.87 -3.94 -8.22
C THR A 336 11.70 -3.05 -8.66
N HIS A 337 10.91 -2.52 -7.72
CA HIS A 337 9.81 -1.61 -8.03
C HIS A 337 10.28 -0.27 -8.58
N MET A 338 11.36 0.30 -8.03
CA MET A 338 11.87 1.60 -8.48
C MET A 338 12.59 1.53 -9.83
N LEU A 339 13.12 0.37 -10.22
CA LEU A 339 13.89 0.21 -11.45
C LEU A 339 13.06 -0.33 -12.62
N THR A 340 11.90 -0.90 -12.37
CA THR A 340 11.04 -1.48 -13.42
C THR A 340 9.98 -0.48 -13.85
N GLU A 341 9.88 -0.26 -15.17
CA GLU A 341 8.80 0.54 -15.74
C GLU A 341 7.54 -0.32 -15.93
N PRO A 342 6.40 0.21 -15.51
CA PRO A 342 6.19 1.50 -14.84
C PRO A 342 6.55 1.47 -13.36
N VAL A 343 6.99 2.61 -12.82
CA VAL A 343 7.14 2.79 -11.37
C VAL A 343 5.75 2.83 -10.73
N PRO A 344 5.50 2.12 -9.62
CA PRO A 344 4.21 2.15 -8.95
C PRO A 344 3.90 3.55 -8.37
N ASP A 345 2.63 3.89 -8.32
CA ASP A 345 2.19 5.12 -7.64
C ASP A 345 2.28 4.99 -6.13
N ILE A 346 2.00 3.78 -5.61
CA ILE A 346 2.11 3.46 -4.18
C ILE A 346 2.89 2.16 -4.02
N VAL A 347 3.76 2.12 -3.02
CA VAL A 347 4.44 0.90 -2.55
C VAL A 347 3.99 0.64 -1.12
N TRP A 348 3.32 -0.47 -0.89
CA TRP A 348 2.81 -0.89 0.40
C TRP A 348 3.77 -1.81 1.14
N GLY A 349 3.76 -1.76 2.47
CA GLY A 349 4.37 -2.79 3.31
C GLY A 349 5.47 -2.33 4.23
N LEU A 350 5.73 -1.01 4.38
CA LEU A 350 6.75 -0.55 5.32
C LEU A 350 6.38 -0.95 6.76
N GLY A 351 7.28 -1.67 7.43
CA GLY A 351 7.08 -2.17 8.79
C GLY A 351 6.43 -3.56 8.89
N TRP A 352 6.17 -4.25 7.76
CA TRP A 352 5.57 -5.59 7.74
C TRP A 352 6.61 -6.69 7.98
N LEU A 353 6.28 -7.63 8.86
CA LEU A 353 7.11 -8.80 9.20
C LEU A 353 6.24 -10.06 9.30
N GLY A 354 5.93 -10.71 8.17
CA GLY A 354 5.23 -12.00 8.17
C GLY A 354 3.94 -12.03 9.01
N GLY A 355 2.94 -11.21 8.68
CA GLY A 355 1.68 -11.12 9.44
C GLY A 355 1.81 -10.46 10.82
N THR A 356 2.94 -9.80 11.07
CA THR A 356 3.26 -9.07 12.29
C THR A 356 3.76 -7.69 11.90
N THR A 357 3.59 -6.68 12.73
CA THR A 357 4.17 -5.36 12.52
C THR A 357 5.30 -5.07 13.50
N SER A 358 6.21 -4.18 13.12
CA SER A 358 7.26 -3.63 13.99
C SER A 358 7.50 -2.15 13.67
N PRO A 359 7.39 -1.27 14.66
CA PRO A 359 7.79 0.13 14.53
C PRO A 359 9.25 0.29 14.10
N GLU A 360 10.14 -0.57 14.61
CA GLU A 360 11.57 -0.59 14.28
C GLU A 360 11.79 -0.95 12.82
N ALA A 361 11.03 -1.95 12.31
CA ALA A 361 11.08 -2.30 10.90
C ALA A 361 10.65 -1.10 10.03
N MET A 362 9.59 -0.37 10.41
CA MET A 362 9.14 0.81 9.66
C MET A 362 10.20 1.92 9.62
N VAL A 363 10.93 2.14 10.70
CA VAL A 363 12.04 3.11 10.75
C VAL A 363 13.17 2.69 9.81
N ILE A 364 13.53 1.40 9.79
CA ILE A 364 14.55 0.84 8.88
C ILE A 364 14.07 0.92 7.43
N ASP A 365 12.84 0.51 7.17
CA ASP A 365 12.25 0.52 5.81
C ASP A 365 12.12 1.93 5.23
N ASN A 366 11.88 2.94 6.09
CA ASN A 366 11.91 4.34 5.67
C ASN A 366 13.29 4.77 5.16
N GLU A 367 14.38 4.31 5.77
CA GLU A 367 15.74 4.57 5.27
C GLU A 367 16.03 3.80 3.98
N ILE A 368 15.55 2.55 3.88
CA ILE A 368 15.67 1.74 2.66
C ILE A 368 14.89 2.39 1.51
N ALA A 369 13.72 2.98 1.78
CA ALA A 369 12.95 3.72 0.79
C ALA A 369 13.71 4.95 0.27
N ASP A 370 14.34 5.73 1.15
CA ASP A 370 15.21 6.85 0.79
C ASP A 370 16.38 6.40 -0.11
N TYR A 371 17.03 5.30 0.26
CA TYR A 371 18.09 4.68 -0.54
C TYR A 371 17.60 4.28 -1.94
N ALA A 372 16.46 3.59 -2.01
CA ALA A 372 15.89 3.11 -3.27
C ALA A 372 15.49 4.28 -4.20
N LEU A 373 14.90 5.33 -3.64
CA LEU A 373 14.58 6.57 -4.37
C LEU A 373 15.85 7.22 -4.93
N ARG A 374 16.89 7.34 -4.11
CA ARG A 374 18.18 7.91 -4.55
C ARG A 374 18.82 7.06 -5.65
N PHE A 375 18.77 5.74 -5.52
CA PHE A 375 19.28 4.82 -6.54
C PHE A 375 18.54 4.99 -7.87
N ALA A 376 17.22 5.09 -7.84
CA ALA A 376 16.37 5.25 -9.03
C ALA A 376 16.57 6.61 -9.74
N GLN A 377 17.08 7.63 -9.06
CA GLN A 377 17.45 8.92 -9.68
C GLN A 377 18.61 8.77 -10.66
N GLY A 378 19.46 7.74 -10.48
CA GLY A 378 20.62 7.51 -11.33
C GLY A 378 21.74 8.53 -11.13
N ILE A 379 22.52 8.75 -12.17
CA ILE A 379 23.66 9.70 -12.15
C ILE A 379 23.50 10.75 -13.25
N GLU A 380 24.01 11.93 -12.97
CA GLU A 380 24.13 12.99 -13.96
C GLU A 380 25.49 12.89 -14.67
N VAL A 381 25.47 12.94 -16.00
CA VAL A 381 26.69 12.94 -16.83
C VAL A 381 26.67 14.20 -17.69
N ASN A 382 27.46 15.18 -17.30
CA ASN A 382 27.64 16.44 -18.01
C ASN A 382 29.08 16.95 -17.79
N GLU A 383 29.42 18.10 -18.34
CA GLU A 383 30.77 18.68 -18.27
C GLU A 383 31.24 18.90 -16.81
N ASP A 384 30.37 19.41 -15.94
CA ASP A 384 30.67 19.64 -14.52
C ASP A 384 30.91 18.31 -13.77
N THR A 385 30.02 17.32 -13.95
CA THR A 385 30.14 16.03 -13.25
C THR A 385 31.23 15.11 -13.81
N LEU A 386 31.64 15.28 -15.05
CA LEU A 386 32.82 14.62 -15.63
C LEU A 386 34.12 15.15 -15.04
N ALA A 387 34.16 16.39 -14.60
CA ALA A 387 35.23 17.04 -13.83
C ALA A 387 36.66 16.90 -14.45
N VAL A 388 36.77 16.90 -15.77
CA VAL A 388 38.05 16.65 -16.47
C VAL A 388 39.12 17.64 -16.02
N ASP A 389 38.82 18.93 -15.93
CA ASP A 389 39.77 19.96 -15.49
C ASP A 389 40.24 19.77 -14.04
N VAL A 390 39.34 19.25 -13.18
CA VAL A 390 39.68 18.95 -11.77
C VAL A 390 40.62 17.76 -11.70
N ILE A 391 40.39 16.76 -12.56
CA ILE A 391 41.23 15.55 -12.68
C ILE A 391 42.61 15.94 -13.19
N ASP A 392 42.69 16.78 -14.24
CA ASP A 392 43.96 17.27 -14.80
C ASP A 392 44.75 18.07 -13.76
N LYS A 393 44.09 18.95 -13.02
CA LYS A 393 44.72 19.74 -11.94
C LYS A 393 45.27 18.88 -10.81
N ALA A 394 44.55 17.82 -10.40
CA ALA A 394 45.00 16.89 -9.35
C ALA A 394 46.18 16.04 -9.80
N GLY A 395 46.19 15.67 -11.08
CA GLY A 395 47.26 14.90 -11.71
C GLY A 395 47.39 13.46 -11.22
N PRO A 396 48.24 12.64 -11.84
CA PRO A 396 48.48 11.26 -11.43
C PRO A 396 49.02 11.16 -9.99
N GLY A 397 48.34 10.38 -9.12
CA GLY A 397 48.71 10.23 -7.71
C GLY A 397 48.23 11.38 -6.80
N GLY A 398 47.53 12.39 -7.34
CA GLY A 398 46.93 13.44 -6.56
C GLY A 398 45.65 13.00 -5.80
N HIS A 399 45.04 13.95 -5.09
CA HIS A 399 43.79 13.71 -4.36
C HIS A 399 42.81 14.89 -4.54
N PHE A 400 41.52 14.64 -4.33
CA PHE A 400 40.44 15.61 -4.58
C PHE A 400 39.87 16.26 -3.31
N LEU A 401 40.32 15.87 -2.10
CA LEU A 401 39.75 16.32 -0.84
C LEU A 401 39.73 17.84 -0.67
N GLY A 402 40.77 18.52 -1.15
CA GLY A 402 40.88 19.98 -1.07
C GLY A 402 40.25 20.74 -2.25
N GLU A 403 39.66 20.07 -3.23
CA GLU A 403 39.14 20.71 -4.43
C GLU A 403 37.78 21.37 -4.20
N LYS A 404 37.54 22.52 -4.82
CA LYS A 404 36.23 23.21 -4.77
C LYS A 404 35.09 22.34 -5.33
N HIS A 405 35.40 21.51 -6.32
CA HIS A 405 34.45 20.56 -6.90
C HIS A 405 33.96 19.55 -5.83
N THR A 406 34.87 18.99 -5.03
CA THR A 406 34.50 18.11 -3.92
C THR A 406 33.61 18.82 -2.91
N LEU A 407 33.96 20.07 -2.53
CA LEU A 407 33.15 20.88 -1.62
C LEU A 407 31.72 21.15 -2.17
N LYS A 408 31.61 21.33 -3.50
CA LYS A 408 30.34 21.53 -4.18
C LYS A 408 29.48 20.29 -4.15
N HIS A 409 30.05 19.11 -4.42
CA HIS A 409 29.28 17.85 -4.70
C HIS A 409 29.22 16.84 -3.55
N PHE A 410 30.01 16.99 -2.46
CA PHE A 410 30.07 15.95 -1.42
C PHE A 410 28.73 15.73 -0.69
N ARG A 411 27.85 16.75 -0.62
CA ARG A 411 26.53 16.67 0.01
C ARG A 411 25.45 16.08 -0.88
N GLU A 412 25.72 15.86 -2.16
CA GLU A 412 24.77 15.24 -3.10
C GLU A 412 24.71 13.71 -2.94
N ARG A 413 25.67 13.15 -2.21
CA ARG A 413 25.72 11.71 -1.93
C ARG A 413 24.71 11.35 -0.86
N TRP A 414 24.00 10.27 -1.13
CA TRP A 414 23.18 9.65 -0.11
C TRP A 414 24.07 9.12 1.03
N MET A 415 23.64 9.33 2.27
CA MET A 415 24.28 8.82 3.47
C MET A 415 23.23 8.21 4.38
N PRO A 416 23.51 7.09 5.07
CA PRO A 416 22.59 6.52 6.05
C PRO A 416 22.33 7.55 7.18
N ARG A 417 21.17 7.45 7.81
CA ARG A 417 20.79 8.31 8.93
C ARG A 417 20.76 7.57 10.27
N LEU A 418 20.57 6.23 10.22
CA LEU A 418 20.54 5.39 11.41
C LEU A 418 21.94 4.93 11.83
N ASP A 419 22.69 4.34 10.91
CA ASP A 419 24.05 3.85 11.17
C ASP A 419 25.06 4.74 10.44
N VAL A 420 25.52 5.76 11.14
CA VAL A 420 26.41 6.81 10.58
C VAL A 420 27.83 6.73 11.12
N ASP A 421 28.11 5.84 12.06
CA ASP A 421 29.36 5.80 12.78
C ASP A 421 30.48 5.09 12.03
N SER A 422 31.74 5.49 12.29
CA SER A 422 32.88 4.70 11.90
C SER A 422 32.96 3.41 12.72
N LEU A 423 33.61 2.37 12.20
CA LEU A 423 33.82 1.11 12.93
C LEU A 423 34.41 1.36 14.33
N GLU A 424 35.37 2.30 14.44
CA GLU A 424 36.03 2.61 15.72
C GLU A 424 35.08 3.34 16.70
N THR A 425 34.19 4.19 16.20
CA THR A 425 33.16 4.83 17.02
C THR A 425 32.14 3.81 17.48
N TRP A 426 31.63 3.00 16.58
CA TRP A 426 30.67 1.93 16.84
C TRP A 426 31.18 0.92 17.89
N GLU A 427 32.47 0.50 17.80
CA GLU A 427 33.10 -0.37 18.81
C GLU A 427 33.17 0.31 20.20
N LYS A 428 33.43 1.63 20.23
CA LYS A 428 33.53 2.39 21.49
C LYS A 428 32.16 2.66 22.13
N GLU A 429 31.12 2.84 21.31
CA GLU A 429 29.78 3.18 21.78
C GLU A 429 28.92 1.95 22.11
N GLY A 430 29.47 0.74 22.04
CA GLY A 430 28.83 -0.47 22.59
C GLY A 430 28.23 -1.41 21.54
N ILE A 431 28.64 -1.32 20.27
CA ILE A 431 28.34 -2.34 19.21
C ILE A 431 26.82 -2.49 18.98
N LYS A 432 26.10 -1.38 18.87
CA LYS A 432 24.67 -1.41 18.62
C LYS A 432 24.34 -1.97 17.23
N SER A 433 23.36 -2.83 17.17
CA SER A 433 22.77 -3.32 15.92
C SER A 433 21.86 -2.27 15.31
N LEU A 434 21.59 -2.36 14.00
CA LEU A 434 20.63 -1.49 13.31
C LEU A 434 19.23 -1.54 13.97
N GLY A 435 18.81 -2.70 14.48
CA GLY A 435 17.56 -2.84 15.21
C GLY A 435 17.54 -2.03 16.50
N GLU A 436 18.64 -2.03 17.28
CA GLU A 436 18.75 -1.23 18.51
C GLU A 436 18.73 0.26 18.21
N LEU A 437 19.42 0.72 17.16
CA LEU A 437 19.37 2.10 16.70
C LEU A 437 17.96 2.50 16.26
N ALA A 438 17.26 1.65 15.53
CA ALA A 438 15.88 1.88 15.15
C ALA A 438 14.94 1.96 16.37
N HIS A 439 15.15 1.10 17.38
CA HIS A 439 14.38 1.12 18.62
C HIS A 439 14.61 2.42 19.43
N GLU A 440 15.85 2.88 19.53
CA GLU A 440 16.15 4.18 20.13
C GLU A 440 15.45 5.31 19.38
N LYS A 441 15.42 5.24 18.03
CA LYS A 441 14.70 6.21 17.21
C LYS A 441 13.18 6.17 17.43
N VAL A 442 12.59 4.99 17.57
CA VAL A 442 11.18 4.82 17.94
C VAL A 442 10.88 5.50 19.28
N LYS A 443 11.71 5.26 20.29
CA LYS A 443 11.56 5.91 21.62
C LYS A 443 11.70 7.43 21.54
N GLU A 444 12.66 7.93 20.78
CA GLU A 444 12.86 9.36 20.54
C GLU A 444 11.61 9.98 19.91
N ILE A 445 11.10 9.39 18.84
CA ILE A 445 9.91 9.89 18.14
C ILE A 445 8.72 9.97 19.08
N LEU A 446 8.40 8.90 19.79
CA LEU A 446 7.25 8.85 20.70
C LEU A 446 7.38 9.83 21.88
N ALA A 447 8.61 10.13 22.32
CA ALA A 447 8.86 11.07 23.40
C ALA A 447 8.79 12.55 22.97
N THR A 448 9.15 12.85 21.71
CA THR A 448 9.40 14.24 21.29
C THR A 448 8.44 14.74 20.21
N TYR A 449 7.84 13.87 19.41
CA TYR A 449 6.98 14.25 18.31
C TYR A 449 5.50 14.06 18.65
N LYS A 450 4.69 15.03 18.24
CA LYS A 450 3.23 14.97 18.36
C LYS A 450 2.61 15.55 17.07
N PRO A 451 1.81 14.76 16.35
CA PRO A 451 1.04 15.26 15.21
C PRO A 451 0.07 16.37 15.65
N ALA A 452 -0.34 17.21 14.71
CA ALA A 452 -1.37 18.20 14.99
C ALA A 452 -2.70 17.49 15.36
N PRO A 453 -3.29 17.80 16.53
CA PRO A 453 -4.55 17.18 16.95
C PRO A 453 -5.70 17.57 16.02
N LEU A 454 -6.80 16.84 16.09
CA LEU A 454 -8.07 17.29 15.52
C LEU A 454 -8.61 18.50 16.31
N PRO A 455 -9.32 19.45 15.66
CA PRO A 455 -10.04 20.49 16.37
C PRO A 455 -11.07 19.91 17.37
N GLU A 456 -11.22 20.52 18.53
CA GLU A 456 -12.08 20.00 19.61
C GLU A 456 -13.55 19.80 19.22
N ASP A 457 -14.07 20.63 18.31
CA ASP A 457 -15.42 20.52 17.79
C ASP A 457 -15.56 19.30 16.89
N ILE A 458 -14.59 19.02 16.04
CA ILE A 458 -14.51 17.82 15.21
C ILE A 458 -14.37 16.56 16.07
N GLU A 459 -13.51 16.57 17.09
CA GLU A 459 -13.38 15.42 18.03
C GLU A 459 -14.70 15.11 18.74
N ARG A 460 -15.43 16.15 19.16
CA ARG A 460 -16.76 15.97 19.76
C ARG A 460 -17.77 15.38 18.80
N GLU A 461 -17.76 15.81 17.52
CA GLU A 461 -18.64 15.27 16.50
C GLU A 461 -18.31 13.80 16.23
N ILE A 462 -17.04 13.45 16.00
CA ILE A 462 -16.62 12.06 15.81
C ILE A 462 -16.95 11.19 17.02
N SER A 463 -16.78 11.69 18.24
CA SER A 463 -17.15 10.95 19.46
C SER A 463 -18.64 10.61 19.50
N GLN A 464 -19.52 11.49 18.98
CA GLN A 464 -20.95 11.20 18.86
C GLN A 464 -21.23 10.15 17.78
N ILE A 465 -20.52 10.20 16.64
CA ILE A 465 -20.61 9.19 15.58
C ILE A 465 -20.19 7.82 16.13
N MET A 466 -19.06 7.75 16.83
CA MET A 466 -18.53 6.53 17.42
C MET A 466 -19.51 5.92 18.45
N LYS A 467 -20.13 6.74 19.31
CA LYS A 467 -21.15 6.27 20.27
C LYS A 467 -22.38 5.69 19.58
N ARG A 468 -22.81 6.27 18.45
CA ARG A 468 -23.93 5.72 17.67
C ARG A 468 -23.53 4.38 17.03
N ALA A 469 -22.34 4.28 16.48
CA ALA A 469 -21.82 3.04 15.91
C ALA A 469 -21.72 1.93 16.96
N GLU A 470 -21.16 2.22 18.12
CA GLU A 470 -21.06 1.29 19.25
C GLU A 470 -22.44 0.79 19.71
N ALA A 471 -23.39 1.72 19.87
CA ALA A 471 -24.75 1.37 20.26
C ALA A 471 -25.47 0.49 19.21
N GLU A 472 -25.14 0.62 17.94
CA GLU A 472 -25.72 -0.19 16.87
C GLU A 472 -25.04 -1.56 16.75
N PHE A 473 -23.71 -1.60 16.72
CA PHE A 473 -22.96 -2.83 16.51
C PHE A 473 -22.94 -3.76 17.72
N LEU A 474 -22.88 -3.21 18.96
CA LEU A 474 -22.82 -4.03 20.18
C LEU A 474 -24.20 -4.44 20.73
N LYS A 475 -25.30 -3.82 20.27
CA LYS A 475 -26.67 -4.29 20.62
C LYS A 475 -27.17 -5.38 19.69
N SER A 476 -26.52 -5.57 18.54
CA SER A 476 -26.90 -6.58 17.54
C SER A 476 -26.11 -7.88 17.68
N SER A 477 -25.19 -7.93 18.65
CA SER A 477 -24.42 -9.10 19.08
C SER A 477 -25.05 -9.69 20.36
#